data_f113b2412da37d140ae0881be2b4b4f3
#
_entry.id   f113b2412da37d140ae0881be2b4b4f3
#
_cell.length_a   1.000
_cell.length_b   1.000
_cell.length_c   1.000
_cell.angle_alpha   90.00
_cell.angle_beta   90.00
_cell.angle_gamma   90.00
#
_symmetry.space_group_name_H-M   'P 1'
#
loop_
_entity.id
_entity.type
_entity.pdbx_description
1 polymer ?
#
loop_
_entity_poly.entity_id
_entity_poly.type
_entity_poly.pdbx_seq_one_letter_code
_entity_poly.pdbx_strand_id
1 'polypeptide(L)'
;MISILRRGLLVLLAALPLVANAVASPSAHDLVQDTTNRMLADLAANKEKYKQDPQDFYTALNDIVGPVVDAEGISKSIMTVKYSRKATPAQMKTFEENFKKGLFQFYGNALLEYNNQGITVEPAKDESGNRTSVGMTVKGSSGAIYPVTYTLEKINGEWKLRNVIINGINIGKLFRDQFADAMQRNGNDLDKTINGWAGEVAKAKEATDKKPGQPAQ
;
A
#
# COMPACT_ATOMS: atom_id res chain seq x y z
N MET A 1 48.27 -47.56 52.67
CA MET A 1 48.74 -46.47 51.74
C MET A 1 47.69 -46.27 50.70
N ILE A 2 47.12 -45.10 50.65
CA ILE A 2 45.83 -44.72 50.06
C ILE A 2 46.09 -44.22 48.64
N SER A 3 45.53 -44.87 47.63
CA SER A 3 45.52 -44.37 46.25
C SER A 3 44.16 -43.83 45.87
N ILE A 4 44.08 -42.52 45.68
CA ILE A 4 42.91 -41.75 45.35
C ILE A 4 42.63 -41.83 43.83
N LEU A 5 41.55 -42.50 43.45
CA LEU A 5 41.03 -42.59 42.06
C LEU A 5 40.24 -41.33 41.75
N ARG A 6 40.79 -40.36 40.95
CA ARG A 6 40.05 -39.25 40.38
C ARG A 6 39.24 -39.69 39.20
N ARG A 7 37.94 -39.77 39.40
CA ARG A 7 36.92 -39.91 38.31
C ARG A 7 36.74 -38.54 37.67
N GLY A 8 37.28 -38.34 36.46
CA GLY A 8 36.96 -37.20 35.61
C GLY A 8 35.58 -37.38 34.97
N LEU A 9 34.62 -36.51 35.35
CA LEU A 9 33.29 -36.42 34.70
C LEU A 9 33.42 -35.58 33.44
N LEU A 10 33.45 -36.19 32.27
CA LEU A 10 33.35 -35.54 30.97
C LEU A 10 31.88 -35.12 30.77
N VAL A 11 31.56 -33.84 30.98
CA VAL A 11 30.26 -33.27 30.55
C VAL A 11 30.33 -32.98 29.05
N LEU A 12 29.71 -33.84 28.28
CA LEU A 12 29.53 -33.63 26.83
C LEU A 12 28.40 -32.63 26.64
N LEU A 13 28.74 -31.36 26.43
CA LEU A 13 27.75 -30.30 26.06
C LEU A 13 27.33 -30.56 24.61
N ALA A 14 26.20 -31.22 24.40
CA ALA A 14 25.59 -31.34 23.08
C ALA A 14 25.02 -29.96 22.66
N ALA A 15 25.76 -29.24 21.83
CA ALA A 15 25.27 -28.07 21.14
C ALA A 15 24.20 -28.47 20.14
N LEU A 16 22.92 -28.34 20.51
CA LEU A 16 21.81 -28.44 19.57
C LEU A 16 21.86 -27.23 18.64
N PRO A 17 21.95 -27.42 17.31
CA PRO A 17 21.82 -26.29 16.40
C PRO A 17 20.36 -25.78 16.50
N LEU A 18 20.19 -24.51 16.95
CA LEU A 18 18.95 -23.79 16.76
C LEU A 18 18.78 -23.61 15.23
N VAL A 19 17.99 -24.45 14.61
CA VAL A 19 17.51 -24.23 13.25
C VAL A 19 16.50 -23.09 13.36
N ALA A 20 16.95 -21.85 13.17
CA ALA A 20 16.06 -20.72 12.96
C ALA A 20 15.31 -20.99 11.65
N ASN A 21 14.05 -21.43 11.77
CA ASN A 21 13.16 -21.41 10.62
C ASN A 21 12.95 -19.96 10.21
N ALA A 22 13.71 -19.50 9.24
CA ALA A 22 13.43 -18.25 8.56
C ALA A 22 12.07 -18.44 7.86
N VAL A 23 11.02 -17.84 8.43
CA VAL A 23 9.73 -17.74 7.73
C VAL A 23 10.00 -16.92 6.48
N ALA A 24 9.91 -17.57 5.32
CA ALA A 24 10.11 -16.89 4.06
C ALA A 24 9.06 -15.77 3.94
N SER A 25 9.50 -14.58 3.55
CA SER A 25 8.56 -13.48 3.27
C SER A 25 7.56 -13.94 2.19
N PRO A 26 6.27 -13.58 2.30
CA PRO A 26 5.27 -13.97 1.31
C PRO A 26 5.67 -13.49 -0.08
N SER A 27 5.23 -14.21 -1.12
CA SER A 27 5.38 -13.76 -2.50
C SER A 27 4.59 -12.45 -2.73
N ALA A 28 4.88 -11.73 -3.79
CA ALA A 28 4.13 -10.51 -4.12
C ALA A 28 2.66 -10.84 -4.44
N HIS A 29 2.42 -11.97 -5.08
CA HIS A 29 1.07 -12.47 -5.31
C HIS A 29 0.34 -12.73 -3.98
N ASP A 30 0.95 -13.50 -3.06
CA ASP A 30 0.32 -13.86 -1.79
C ASP A 30 0.06 -12.62 -0.93
N LEU A 31 0.97 -11.64 -0.93
CA LEU A 31 0.78 -10.38 -0.25
C LEU A 31 -0.48 -9.65 -0.74
N VAL A 32 -0.66 -9.54 -2.06
CA VAL A 32 -1.84 -8.88 -2.64
C VAL A 32 -3.11 -9.69 -2.37
N GLN A 33 -3.05 -11.03 -2.53
CA GLN A 33 -4.18 -11.92 -2.30
C GLN A 33 -4.64 -11.88 -0.83
N ASP A 34 -3.71 -12.02 0.12
CA ASP A 34 -4.04 -12.04 1.55
C ASP A 34 -4.56 -10.67 2.02
N THR A 35 -3.95 -9.57 1.56
CA THR A 35 -4.43 -8.23 1.88
C THR A 35 -5.83 -8.01 1.34
N THR A 36 -6.10 -8.45 0.11
CA THR A 36 -7.44 -8.38 -0.51
C THR A 36 -8.46 -9.21 0.28
N ASN A 37 -8.12 -10.44 0.63
CA ASN A 37 -9.01 -11.33 1.40
C ASN A 37 -9.33 -10.74 2.79
N ARG A 38 -8.33 -10.21 3.49
CA ARG A 38 -8.52 -9.56 4.78
C ARG A 38 -9.43 -8.34 4.67
N MET A 39 -9.21 -7.50 3.67
CA MET A 39 -10.05 -6.32 3.42
C MET A 39 -11.50 -6.71 3.13
N LEU A 40 -11.73 -7.72 2.27
CA LEU A 40 -13.08 -8.18 1.94
C LEU A 40 -13.79 -8.82 3.14
N ALA A 41 -13.07 -9.60 3.94
CA ALA A 41 -13.61 -10.22 5.15
C ALA A 41 -14.01 -9.16 6.19
N ASP A 42 -13.16 -8.16 6.40
CA ASP A 42 -13.43 -7.06 7.32
C ASP A 42 -14.62 -6.21 6.86
N LEU A 43 -14.67 -5.86 5.57
CA LEU A 43 -15.83 -5.16 4.98
C LEU A 43 -17.11 -5.96 5.15
N ALA A 44 -17.10 -7.27 4.90
CA ALA A 44 -18.29 -8.11 5.05
C ALA A 44 -18.79 -8.15 6.50
N ALA A 45 -17.87 -8.20 7.47
CA ALA A 45 -18.21 -8.26 8.89
C ALA A 45 -18.69 -6.93 9.47
N ASN A 46 -18.17 -5.78 8.99
CA ASN A 46 -18.31 -4.49 9.64
C ASN A 46 -19.01 -3.43 8.78
N LYS A 47 -19.53 -3.77 7.60
CA LYS A 47 -20.07 -2.82 6.62
C LYS A 47 -21.07 -1.83 7.19
N GLU A 48 -22.04 -2.30 7.98
CA GLU A 48 -23.07 -1.44 8.56
C GLU A 48 -22.51 -0.50 9.64
N LYS A 49 -21.52 -0.93 10.41
CA LYS A 49 -20.79 -0.10 11.36
C LYS A 49 -20.03 1.01 10.62
N TYR A 50 -19.35 0.69 9.54
CA TYR A 50 -18.56 1.65 8.75
C TYR A 50 -19.41 2.70 8.02
N LYS A 51 -20.66 2.37 7.67
CA LYS A 51 -21.59 3.36 7.13
C LYS A 51 -22.01 4.39 8.19
N GLN A 52 -22.08 3.97 9.46
CA GLN A 52 -22.43 4.85 10.58
C GLN A 52 -21.22 5.65 11.06
N ASP A 53 -20.04 5.05 11.08
CA ASP A 53 -18.77 5.69 11.44
C ASP A 53 -17.68 5.42 10.39
N PRO A 54 -17.54 6.31 9.40
CA PRO A 54 -16.50 6.21 8.39
C PRO A 54 -15.07 6.25 8.97
N GLN A 55 -14.88 6.82 10.18
CA GLN A 55 -13.56 6.88 10.80
C GLN A 55 -13.06 5.48 11.22
N ASP A 56 -13.97 4.63 11.70
CA ASP A 56 -13.63 3.23 12.00
C ASP A 56 -13.19 2.47 10.75
N PHE A 57 -13.83 2.74 9.60
CA PHE A 57 -13.42 2.16 8.32
C PHE A 57 -12.00 2.61 7.92
N TYR A 58 -11.68 3.88 8.08
CA TYR A 58 -10.34 4.39 7.76
C TYR A 58 -9.27 3.77 8.65
N THR A 59 -9.58 3.58 9.93
CA THR A 59 -8.69 2.89 10.87
C THR A 59 -8.44 1.46 10.44
N ALA A 60 -9.48 0.68 10.20
CA ALA A 60 -9.38 -0.71 9.75
C ALA A 60 -8.62 -0.83 8.42
N LEU A 61 -8.88 0.05 7.46
CA LEU A 61 -8.20 0.05 6.18
C LEU A 61 -6.71 0.39 6.33
N ASN A 62 -6.37 1.34 7.20
CA ASN A 62 -4.97 1.67 7.49
C ASN A 62 -4.24 0.49 8.17
N ASP A 63 -4.91 -0.23 9.07
CA ASP A 63 -4.33 -1.39 9.76
C ASP A 63 -4.14 -2.60 8.83
N ILE A 64 -5.01 -2.77 7.83
CA ILE A 64 -4.92 -3.86 6.86
C ILE A 64 -3.92 -3.54 5.74
N VAL A 65 -4.03 -2.35 5.14
CA VAL A 65 -3.28 -1.96 3.94
C VAL A 65 -1.97 -1.22 4.29
N GLY A 66 -1.94 -0.46 5.39
CA GLY A 66 -0.78 0.33 5.79
C GLY A 66 0.54 -0.45 5.85
N PRO A 67 0.59 -1.65 6.46
CA PRO A 67 1.81 -2.45 6.55
C PRO A 67 2.40 -2.89 5.22
N VAL A 68 1.59 -2.98 4.16
CA VAL A 68 2.00 -3.46 2.83
C VAL A 68 2.31 -2.33 1.85
N VAL A 69 2.13 -1.07 2.24
CA VAL A 69 2.36 0.12 1.41
C VAL A 69 3.68 0.80 1.79
N ASP A 70 4.50 1.13 0.80
CA ASP A 70 5.63 2.05 1.00
C ASP A 70 5.15 3.52 0.90
N ALA A 71 4.53 4.00 1.97
CA ALA A 71 3.95 5.34 2.01
C ALA A 71 5.00 6.44 1.78
N GLU A 72 6.19 6.31 2.38
CA GLU A 72 7.30 7.26 2.22
C GLU A 72 7.78 7.31 0.78
N GLY A 73 8.02 6.16 0.17
CA GLY A 73 8.50 6.08 -1.21
C GLY A 73 7.47 6.56 -2.22
N ILE A 74 6.17 6.29 -2.00
CA ILE A 74 5.08 6.84 -2.82
C ILE A 74 5.04 8.36 -2.68
N SER A 75 5.09 8.89 -1.48
CA SER A 75 5.08 10.33 -1.20
C SER A 75 6.26 11.05 -1.87
N LYS A 76 7.47 10.50 -1.74
CA LYS A 76 8.65 11.01 -2.44
C LYS A 76 8.49 10.98 -3.98
N SER A 77 7.85 9.96 -4.51
CA SER A 77 7.59 9.83 -5.96
C SER A 77 6.57 10.85 -6.47
N ILE A 78 5.55 11.16 -5.68
CA ILE A 78 4.53 12.18 -5.98
C ILE A 78 5.16 13.59 -5.91
N MET A 79 5.85 13.91 -4.82
CA MET A 79 6.52 15.19 -4.63
C MET A 79 7.69 15.42 -5.61
N THR A 80 8.18 14.39 -6.26
CA THR A 80 9.42 14.34 -7.05
C THR A 80 10.68 14.67 -6.24
N VAL A 81 11.85 14.34 -6.79
CA VAL A 81 13.15 14.63 -6.15
C VAL A 81 13.35 16.13 -5.87
N LYS A 82 12.78 16.99 -6.75
CA LYS A 82 12.89 18.46 -6.64
C LYS A 82 12.37 18.99 -5.30
N TYR A 83 11.27 18.41 -4.80
CA TYR A 83 10.60 18.90 -3.58
C TYR A 83 10.83 17.96 -2.39
N SER A 84 10.84 16.64 -2.59
CA SER A 84 11.02 15.69 -1.50
C SER A 84 12.39 15.81 -0.80
N ARG A 85 13.45 16.21 -1.52
CA ARG A 85 14.77 16.46 -0.90
C ARG A 85 14.81 17.74 -0.03
N LYS A 86 13.88 18.66 -0.24
CA LYS A 86 13.79 19.92 0.50
C LYS A 86 12.81 19.85 1.66
N ALA A 87 11.91 18.87 1.61
CA ALA A 87 10.92 18.67 2.65
C ALA A 87 11.58 18.16 3.96
N THR A 88 11.18 18.78 5.05
CA THR A 88 11.54 18.28 6.40
C THR A 88 10.81 16.97 6.71
N PRO A 89 11.27 16.17 7.68
CA PRO A 89 10.55 14.98 8.13
C PRO A 89 9.10 15.28 8.56
N ALA A 90 8.86 16.43 9.20
CA ALA A 90 7.52 16.87 9.59
C ALA A 90 6.63 17.14 8.38
N GLN A 91 7.14 17.83 7.35
CA GLN A 91 6.41 18.08 6.10
C GLN A 91 6.10 16.78 5.36
N MET A 92 7.05 15.84 5.29
CA MET A 92 6.80 14.52 4.69
C MET A 92 5.68 13.78 5.40
N LYS A 93 5.72 13.74 6.73
CA LYS A 93 4.67 13.10 7.55
C LYS A 93 3.30 13.76 7.32
N THR A 94 3.23 15.09 7.34
CA THR A 94 1.98 15.83 7.07
C THR A 94 1.45 15.54 5.65
N PHE A 95 2.34 15.46 4.66
CA PHE A 95 1.95 15.09 3.30
C PHE A 95 1.35 13.69 3.24
N GLU A 96 1.99 12.70 3.86
CA GLU A 96 1.51 11.31 3.91
C GLU A 96 0.13 11.21 4.58
N GLU A 97 -0.05 11.90 5.71
CA GLU A 97 -1.33 11.94 6.43
C GLU A 97 -2.43 12.58 5.59
N ASN A 98 -2.17 13.73 4.96
CA ASN A 98 -3.12 14.41 4.11
C ASN A 98 -3.45 13.61 2.84
N PHE A 99 -2.47 12.90 2.29
CA PHE A 99 -2.68 12.02 1.14
C PHE A 99 -3.59 10.84 1.50
N LYS A 100 -3.29 10.14 2.59
CA LYS A 100 -4.14 9.06 3.10
C LYS A 100 -5.56 9.55 3.38
N LYS A 101 -5.69 10.66 4.11
CA LYS A 101 -6.98 11.27 4.42
C LYS A 101 -7.77 11.59 3.15
N GLY A 102 -7.13 12.19 2.16
CA GLY A 102 -7.77 12.49 0.87
C GLY A 102 -8.23 11.23 0.14
N LEU A 103 -7.38 10.20 0.07
CA LEU A 103 -7.76 8.92 -0.55
C LEU A 103 -8.99 8.31 0.14
N PHE A 104 -9.02 8.26 1.46
CA PHE A 104 -10.15 7.71 2.20
C PHE A 104 -11.43 8.52 2.04
N GLN A 105 -11.34 9.84 2.13
CA GLN A 105 -12.52 10.71 2.00
C GLN A 105 -13.18 10.59 0.63
N PHE A 106 -12.40 10.42 -0.44
CA PHE A 106 -12.92 10.48 -1.80
C PHE A 106 -13.10 9.12 -2.48
N TYR A 107 -12.39 8.09 -2.03
CA TYR A 107 -12.49 6.73 -2.60
C TYR A 107 -13.07 5.70 -1.61
N GLY A 108 -13.09 6.01 -0.30
CA GLY A 108 -13.56 5.08 0.73
C GLY A 108 -15.01 4.63 0.51
N ASN A 109 -15.90 5.54 0.12
CA ASN A 109 -17.29 5.21 -0.14
C ASN A 109 -17.47 4.17 -1.25
N ALA A 110 -16.66 4.25 -2.32
CA ALA A 110 -16.71 3.27 -3.40
C ALA A 110 -16.35 1.84 -2.91
N LEU A 111 -15.44 1.74 -1.93
CA LEU A 111 -15.11 0.47 -1.28
C LEU A 111 -16.26 -0.01 -0.39
N LEU A 112 -16.91 0.88 0.35
CA LEU A 112 -18.08 0.53 1.18
C LEU A 112 -19.28 0.08 0.33
N GLU A 113 -19.44 0.60 -0.86
CA GLU A 113 -20.51 0.21 -1.78
C GLU A 113 -20.22 -1.11 -2.50
N TYR A 114 -18.98 -1.58 -2.48
CA TYR A 114 -18.61 -2.84 -3.12
C TYR A 114 -19.31 -4.02 -2.44
N ASN A 115 -19.96 -4.87 -3.23
CA ASN A 115 -20.77 -6.02 -2.76
C ASN A 115 -20.18 -7.36 -3.21
N ASN A 116 -18.85 -7.45 -3.34
CA ASN A 116 -18.12 -8.68 -3.67
C ASN A 116 -18.66 -9.40 -4.93
N GLN A 117 -18.81 -8.65 -6.01
CA GLN A 117 -19.20 -9.21 -7.32
C GLN A 117 -18.11 -10.11 -7.94
N GLY A 118 -16.92 -10.08 -7.38
CA GLY A 118 -15.77 -10.93 -7.71
C GLY A 118 -14.50 -10.14 -7.88
N ILE A 119 -13.46 -10.61 -7.20
CA ILE A 119 -12.07 -10.16 -7.37
C ILE A 119 -11.23 -11.38 -7.69
N THR A 120 -10.37 -11.25 -8.69
CA THR A 120 -9.38 -12.28 -9.04
C THR A 120 -7.99 -11.63 -9.02
N VAL A 121 -7.09 -12.17 -8.21
CA VAL A 121 -5.68 -11.78 -8.19
C VAL A 121 -4.92 -12.72 -9.12
N GLU A 122 -4.13 -12.15 -10.03
CA GLU A 122 -3.35 -12.87 -11.02
C GLU A 122 -1.95 -13.18 -10.47
N PRO A 123 -1.28 -14.24 -10.96
CA PRO A 123 0.10 -14.49 -10.61
C PRO A 123 1.00 -13.29 -10.88
N ALA A 124 2.03 -13.10 -10.04
CA ALA A 124 3.06 -12.10 -10.30
C ALA A 124 3.81 -12.42 -11.60
N LYS A 125 4.22 -11.40 -12.35
CA LYS A 125 4.91 -11.60 -13.64
C LYS A 125 6.29 -12.21 -13.47
N ASP A 126 7.09 -11.65 -12.57
CA ASP A 126 8.44 -12.11 -12.26
C ASP A 126 8.83 -11.58 -10.87
N GLU A 127 9.23 -12.47 -9.97
CA GLU A 127 9.65 -12.14 -8.60
C GLU A 127 11.14 -12.35 -8.37
N SER A 128 11.92 -12.65 -9.41
CA SER A 128 13.37 -12.88 -9.30
C SER A 128 14.14 -11.62 -8.91
N GLY A 129 13.64 -10.43 -9.28
CA GLY A 129 14.21 -9.12 -8.98
C GLY A 129 13.64 -8.46 -7.73
N ASN A 130 13.98 -7.18 -7.58
CA ASN A 130 13.49 -6.32 -6.49
C ASN A 130 12.19 -5.58 -6.85
N ARG A 131 11.63 -5.81 -8.03
CA ARG A 131 10.40 -5.17 -8.51
C ARG A 131 9.59 -6.15 -9.33
N THR A 132 8.28 -6.16 -9.08
CA THR A 132 7.34 -7.00 -9.82
C THR A 132 6.00 -6.29 -10.02
N SER A 133 5.11 -6.93 -10.77
CA SER A 133 3.73 -6.49 -10.95
C SER A 133 2.77 -7.64 -10.72
N VAL A 134 1.70 -7.37 -9.98
CA VAL A 134 0.58 -8.29 -9.75
C VAL A 134 -0.67 -7.69 -10.38
N GLY A 135 -1.30 -8.43 -11.27
CA GLY A 135 -2.59 -8.09 -11.86
C GLY A 135 -3.73 -8.42 -10.90
N MET A 136 -4.81 -7.67 -11.00
CA MET A 136 -6.06 -7.96 -10.33
C MET A 136 -7.23 -7.53 -11.20
N THR A 137 -8.25 -8.33 -11.25
CA THR A 137 -9.50 -8.02 -11.94
C THR A 137 -10.61 -7.82 -10.92
N VAL A 138 -11.27 -6.66 -10.96
CA VAL A 138 -12.41 -6.34 -10.11
C VAL A 138 -13.68 -6.30 -10.95
N LYS A 139 -14.71 -7.04 -10.53
CA LYS A 139 -16.04 -7.03 -11.14
C LYS A 139 -16.94 -6.01 -10.46
N GLY A 140 -17.46 -5.05 -11.18
CA GLY A 140 -18.42 -4.08 -10.68
C GLY A 140 -19.85 -4.61 -10.67
N SER A 141 -20.76 -3.90 -10.00
CA SER A 141 -22.18 -4.27 -9.87
C SER A 141 -22.93 -4.34 -11.20
N SER A 142 -22.51 -3.56 -12.21
CA SER A 142 -23.04 -3.57 -13.55
C SER A 142 -22.49 -4.71 -14.44
N GLY A 143 -21.60 -5.57 -13.90
CA GLY A 143 -20.84 -6.55 -14.68
C GLY A 143 -19.60 -5.98 -15.37
N ALA A 144 -19.33 -4.69 -15.26
CA ALA A 144 -18.13 -4.07 -15.80
C ALA A 144 -16.87 -4.66 -15.15
N ILE A 145 -15.82 -4.82 -15.93
CA ILE A 145 -14.52 -5.35 -15.49
C ILE A 145 -13.54 -4.18 -15.37
N TYR A 146 -12.92 -4.06 -14.19
CA TYR A 146 -11.92 -3.05 -13.89
C TYR A 146 -10.56 -3.75 -13.68
N PRO A 147 -9.66 -3.68 -14.66
CA PRO A 147 -8.31 -4.20 -14.49
C PRO A 147 -7.51 -3.28 -13.55
N VAL A 148 -6.83 -3.89 -12.59
CA VAL A 148 -5.92 -3.23 -11.66
C VAL A 148 -4.55 -3.87 -11.79
N THR A 149 -3.49 -3.09 -11.77
CA THR A 149 -2.12 -3.60 -11.71
C THR A 149 -1.40 -2.92 -10.56
N TYR A 150 -0.93 -3.72 -9.62
CA TYR A 150 -0.06 -3.27 -8.54
C TYR A 150 1.40 -3.39 -8.96
N THR A 151 2.19 -2.37 -8.68
CA THR A 151 3.65 -2.45 -8.76
C THR A 151 4.20 -2.58 -7.34
N LEU A 152 4.99 -3.61 -7.09
CA LEU A 152 5.62 -3.88 -5.80
C LEU A 152 7.14 -3.81 -5.92
N GLU A 153 7.78 -3.37 -4.85
CA GLU A 153 9.23 -3.35 -4.70
C GLU A 153 9.63 -3.98 -3.37
N LYS A 154 10.78 -4.68 -3.34
CA LYS A 154 11.36 -5.21 -2.11
C LYS A 154 12.04 -4.09 -1.32
N ILE A 155 11.53 -3.83 -0.14
CA ILE A 155 12.11 -2.90 0.84
C ILE A 155 12.53 -3.74 2.05
N ASN A 156 13.82 -3.76 2.34
CA ASN A 156 14.39 -4.59 3.41
C ASN A 156 14.01 -6.08 3.30
N GLY A 157 13.91 -6.60 2.09
CA GLY A 157 13.56 -8.00 1.82
C GLY A 157 12.06 -8.30 1.77
N GLU A 158 11.19 -7.34 2.07
CA GLU A 158 9.73 -7.48 2.04
C GLU A 158 9.13 -6.77 0.83
N TRP A 159 8.14 -7.37 0.20
CA TRP A 159 7.37 -6.71 -0.85
C TRP A 159 6.50 -5.59 -0.27
N LYS A 160 6.57 -4.41 -0.90
CA LYS A 160 5.73 -3.24 -0.57
C LYS A 160 5.13 -2.65 -1.83
N LEU A 161 3.88 -2.20 -1.73
CA LEU A 161 3.19 -1.52 -2.80
C LEU A 161 3.82 -0.14 -3.08
N ARG A 162 4.14 0.12 -4.35
CA ARG A 162 4.76 1.37 -4.83
C ARG A 162 3.88 2.15 -5.78
N ASN A 163 3.03 1.48 -6.54
CA ASN A 163 2.15 2.15 -7.50
C ASN A 163 0.95 1.27 -7.84
N VAL A 164 -0.12 1.90 -8.27
CA VAL A 164 -1.32 1.25 -8.77
C VAL A 164 -1.70 1.84 -10.12
N ILE A 165 -2.08 0.98 -11.05
CA ILE A 165 -2.71 1.35 -12.32
C ILE A 165 -4.13 0.80 -12.28
N ILE A 166 -5.13 1.64 -12.46
CA ILE A 166 -6.55 1.26 -12.42
C ILE A 166 -7.15 1.63 -13.77
N ASN A 167 -7.68 0.64 -14.48
CA ASN A 167 -8.30 0.84 -15.80
C ASN A 167 -7.39 1.64 -16.77
N GLY A 168 -6.09 1.34 -16.77
CA GLY A 168 -5.08 2.02 -17.59
C GLY A 168 -4.57 3.36 -17.04
N ILE A 169 -5.18 3.91 -15.99
CA ILE A 169 -4.76 5.17 -15.37
C ILE A 169 -3.68 4.88 -14.32
N ASN A 170 -2.48 5.42 -14.53
CA ASN A 170 -1.39 5.33 -13.55
C ASN A 170 -1.60 6.35 -12.42
N ILE A 171 -1.99 5.84 -11.25
CA ILE A 171 -2.37 6.66 -10.09
C ILE A 171 -1.18 7.45 -9.54
N GLY A 172 0.00 6.86 -9.49
CA GLY A 172 1.21 7.57 -9.05
C GLY A 172 1.59 8.72 -9.98
N LYS A 173 1.43 8.55 -11.31
CA LYS A 173 1.64 9.62 -12.29
C LYS A 173 0.59 10.72 -12.14
N LEU A 174 -0.67 10.35 -12.01
CA LEU A 174 -1.78 11.30 -11.84
C LEU A 174 -1.51 12.24 -10.66
N PHE A 175 -1.19 11.71 -9.48
CA PHE A 175 -0.93 12.53 -8.31
C PHE A 175 0.38 13.32 -8.41
N ARG A 176 1.38 12.83 -9.13
CA ARG A 176 2.60 13.60 -9.40
C ARG A 176 2.32 14.84 -10.25
N ASP A 177 1.55 14.68 -11.31
CA ASP A 177 1.19 15.78 -12.19
C ASP A 177 0.37 16.82 -11.41
N GLN A 178 -0.58 16.39 -10.58
CA GLN A 178 -1.36 17.29 -9.72
C GLN A 178 -0.52 17.99 -8.66
N PHE A 179 0.49 17.32 -8.09
CA PHE A 179 1.38 17.94 -7.14
C PHE A 179 2.19 19.07 -7.82
N ALA A 180 2.68 18.82 -9.03
CA ALA A 180 3.40 19.84 -9.79
C ALA A 180 2.50 21.07 -10.09
N ASP A 181 1.25 20.83 -10.49
CA ASP A 181 0.26 21.88 -10.74
C ASP A 181 -0.10 22.65 -9.46
N ALA A 182 -0.29 21.95 -8.34
CA ALA A 182 -0.56 22.58 -7.04
C ALA A 182 0.61 23.45 -6.57
N MET A 183 1.84 22.98 -6.75
CA MET A 183 3.03 23.77 -6.45
C MET A 183 3.09 25.07 -7.27
N GLN A 184 2.76 25.01 -8.57
CA GLN A 184 2.70 26.22 -9.42
C GLN A 184 1.62 27.19 -8.93
N ARG A 185 0.39 26.71 -8.69
CA ARG A 185 -0.74 27.54 -8.20
C ARG A 185 -0.45 28.18 -6.84
N ASN A 186 0.32 27.51 -6.00
CA ASN A 186 0.71 27.99 -4.68
C ASN A 186 2.01 28.81 -4.68
N GLY A 187 2.55 29.22 -5.83
CA GLY A 187 3.78 30.01 -5.91
C GLY A 187 5.03 29.25 -5.47
N ASN A 188 5.06 27.94 -5.61
CA ASN A 188 6.09 27.02 -5.10
C ASN A 188 6.23 26.98 -3.57
N ASP A 189 5.17 27.36 -2.85
CA ASP A 189 5.07 27.21 -1.40
C ASP A 189 4.74 25.75 -1.05
N LEU A 190 5.72 25.07 -0.46
CA LEU A 190 5.61 23.65 -0.12
C LEU A 190 4.63 23.41 1.02
N ASP A 191 4.64 24.25 2.06
CA ASP A 191 3.74 24.11 3.21
C ASP A 191 2.28 24.32 2.81
N LYS A 192 2.01 25.34 2.02
CA LYS A 192 0.68 25.60 1.49
C LYS A 192 0.18 24.43 0.64
N THR A 193 1.04 23.86 -0.18
CA THR A 193 0.69 22.73 -1.04
C THR A 193 0.43 21.46 -0.22
N ILE A 194 1.27 21.15 0.76
CA ILE A 194 1.11 19.99 1.65
C ILE A 194 -0.16 20.10 2.48
N ASN A 195 -0.42 21.26 3.06
CA ASN A 195 -1.62 21.49 3.89
C ASN A 195 -2.93 21.41 3.08
N GLY A 196 -2.90 21.82 1.80
CA GLY A 196 -4.04 21.71 0.89
C GLY A 196 -4.19 20.36 0.19
N TRP A 197 -3.29 19.40 0.41
CA TRP A 197 -3.16 18.21 -0.42
C TRP A 197 -4.40 17.28 -0.41
N ALA A 198 -5.09 17.14 0.70
CA ALA A 198 -6.32 16.36 0.75
C ALA A 198 -7.37 16.87 -0.27
N GLY A 199 -7.49 18.19 -0.45
CA GLY A 199 -8.36 18.81 -1.46
C GLY A 199 -7.90 18.55 -2.91
N GLU A 200 -6.60 18.44 -3.15
CA GLU A 200 -6.07 18.09 -4.47
C GLU A 200 -6.41 16.63 -4.85
N VAL A 201 -6.41 15.71 -3.88
CA VAL A 201 -6.85 14.32 -4.10
C VAL A 201 -8.33 14.27 -4.55
N ALA A 202 -9.18 15.14 -4.01
CA ALA A 202 -10.58 15.28 -4.45
C ALA A 202 -10.71 15.61 -5.93
N LYS A 203 -9.93 16.59 -6.39
CA LYS A 203 -9.93 17.01 -7.80
C LYS A 203 -9.49 15.90 -8.74
N ALA A 204 -8.57 15.02 -8.29
CA ALA A 204 -8.15 13.84 -9.03
C ALA A 204 -9.32 12.90 -9.30
N LYS A 205 -10.13 12.64 -8.28
CA LYS A 205 -11.30 11.78 -8.40
C LYS A 205 -12.28 12.33 -9.43
N GLU A 206 -12.63 13.63 -9.36
CA GLU A 206 -13.52 14.23 -10.33
C GLU A 206 -13.02 14.10 -11.79
N ALA A 207 -11.71 14.22 -11.99
CA ALA A 207 -11.09 14.06 -13.30
C ALA A 207 -11.17 12.61 -13.80
N THR A 208 -11.07 11.62 -12.91
CA THR A 208 -11.19 10.19 -13.25
C THR A 208 -12.64 9.76 -13.48
N ASP A 209 -13.57 10.28 -12.70
CA ASP A 209 -15.00 9.97 -12.82
C ASP A 209 -15.63 10.54 -14.12
N LYS A 210 -15.10 11.66 -14.62
CA LYS A 210 -15.55 12.28 -15.88
C LYS A 210 -15.07 11.57 -17.17
N LYS A 211 -14.17 10.57 -17.05
CA LYS A 211 -13.66 9.78 -18.18
C LYS A 211 -13.82 8.28 -17.94
N PRO A 212 -15.04 7.73 -17.88
CA PRO A 212 -15.19 6.29 -17.87
C PRO A 212 -14.87 5.76 -19.29
N GLY A 213 -13.75 5.05 -19.43
CA GLY A 213 -13.55 4.14 -20.56
C GLY A 213 -12.90 4.68 -21.83
N GLN A 214 -12.14 5.79 -21.84
CA GLN A 214 -11.23 6.07 -22.94
C GLN A 214 -9.80 5.64 -22.58
N PRO A 215 -9.18 4.71 -23.36
CA PRO A 215 -7.75 4.48 -23.24
C PRO A 215 -7.01 5.76 -23.57
N ALA A 216 -6.03 6.11 -22.77
CA ALA A 216 -5.09 7.19 -23.08
C ALA A 216 -4.43 6.89 -24.44
N GLN A 217 -4.62 7.80 -25.41
CA GLN A 217 -3.89 7.82 -26.65
C GLN A 217 -2.44 8.21 -26.42
#